data_9748034f21f81cc7a0cafe54d1f6ce82
#
_entry.id   9748034f21f81cc7a0cafe54d1f6ce82
#
_cell.length_a   1.000
_cell.length_b   1.000
_cell.length_c   1.000
_cell.angle_alpha   90.00
_cell.angle_beta   90.00
_cell.angle_gamma   90.00
#
_symmetry.space_group_name_H-M   'P 1'
#
loop_
_entity.id
_entity.type
_entity.pdbx_description
1 polymer ?
#
loop_
_entity_poly.entity_id
_entity_poly.type
_entity_poly.pdbx_seq_one_letter_code
_entity_poly.pdbx_strand_id
1 'polypeptide(L)'
;MACVLCWGAWALFSKLGSREIPPETMQFLFTIGTIPVCIALLIGRGFKLEKSPKGITYATLNGVLSGAGGLALFAAYHTGSNTSLVTAATALYPMVTVVLAVLILRERFRPIQAVGLAFAAIAIVIFSL
;
A
#
# COMPACT_ATOMS: atom_id res chain seq x y z
N MET A 1 7.10 -12.84 7.12
CA MET A 1 5.80 -13.32 7.64
C MET A 1 5.04 -12.26 8.42
N ALA A 2 5.63 -11.56 9.42
CA ALA A 2 4.94 -10.52 10.20
C ALA A 2 4.29 -9.42 9.33
N CYS A 3 4.99 -8.95 8.29
CA CYS A 3 4.47 -7.93 7.38
C CYS A 3 3.15 -8.35 6.70
N VAL A 4 3.07 -9.60 6.23
CA VAL A 4 1.85 -10.13 5.57
C VAL A 4 0.68 -10.19 6.54
N LEU A 5 0.93 -10.61 7.79
CA LEU A 5 -0.11 -10.66 8.82
C LEU A 5 -0.61 -9.24 9.17
N CYS A 6 0.31 -8.29 9.35
CA CYS A 6 -0.06 -6.89 9.62
C CYS A 6 -0.87 -6.28 8.47
N TRP A 7 -0.47 -6.50 7.22
CA TRP A 7 -1.20 -5.99 6.06
C TRP A 7 -2.57 -6.66 5.88
N GLY A 8 -2.66 -7.97 6.15
CA GLY A 8 -3.94 -8.68 6.14
C GLY A 8 -4.92 -8.17 7.20
N ALA A 9 -4.44 -8.01 8.43
CA ALA A 9 -5.23 -7.42 9.52
C ALA A 9 -5.64 -5.97 9.20
N TRP A 10 -4.71 -5.16 8.66
CA TRP A 10 -5.00 -3.80 8.22
C TRP A 10 -6.12 -3.75 7.18
N ALA A 11 -6.12 -4.62 6.17
CA ALA A 11 -7.18 -4.67 5.17
C ALA A 11 -8.55 -5.00 5.78
N LEU A 12 -8.58 -5.94 6.73
CA LEU A 12 -9.80 -6.31 7.45
C LEU A 12 -10.35 -5.12 8.26
N PHE A 13 -9.52 -4.48 9.09
CA PHE A 13 -9.94 -3.32 9.88
C PHE A 13 -10.32 -2.13 8.99
N SER A 14 -9.64 -1.94 7.87
CA SER A 14 -10.00 -0.92 6.88
C SER A 14 -11.40 -1.14 6.32
N LYS A 15 -11.76 -2.38 6.01
CA LYS A 15 -13.11 -2.71 5.54
C LYS A 15 -14.17 -2.51 6.62
N LEU A 16 -13.90 -2.95 7.85
CA LEU A 16 -14.83 -2.79 8.97
C LEU A 16 -15.07 -1.30 9.27
N GLY A 17 -14.00 -0.51 9.35
CA GLY A 17 -14.10 0.94 9.58
C GLY A 17 -14.83 1.67 8.46
N SER A 18 -14.56 1.33 7.20
CA SER A 18 -15.20 1.98 6.04
C SER A 18 -16.71 1.69 5.91
N ARG A 19 -17.27 0.77 6.69
CA ARG A 19 -18.72 0.57 6.79
C ARG A 19 -19.41 1.62 7.65
N GLU A 20 -18.69 2.13 8.66
CA GLU A 20 -19.25 2.99 9.70
C GLU A 20 -18.96 4.48 9.47
N ILE A 21 -17.83 4.77 8.80
CA ILE A 21 -17.36 6.14 8.62
C ILE A 21 -16.97 6.43 7.16
N PRO A 22 -17.10 7.70 6.70
CA PRO A 22 -16.71 8.11 5.35
C PRO A 22 -15.22 7.89 5.07
N PRO A 23 -14.85 7.69 3.79
CA PRO A 23 -13.46 7.45 3.39
C PRO A 23 -12.47 8.53 3.84
N GLU A 24 -12.88 9.80 3.81
CA GLU A 24 -12.05 10.94 4.23
C GLU A 24 -11.73 10.86 5.72
N THR A 25 -12.72 10.55 6.54
CA THR A 25 -12.55 10.38 7.99
C THR A 25 -11.68 9.16 8.28
N MET A 26 -11.88 8.07 7.54
CA MET A 26 -11.06 6.87 7.68
C MET A 26 -9.58 7.16 7.35
N GLN A 27 -9.32 7.89 6.26
CA GLN A 27 -7.97 8.30 5.88
C GLN A 27 -7.33 9.21 6.93
N PHE A 28 -8.09 10.16 7.47
CA PHE A 28 -7.61 11.06 8.51
C PHE A 28 -7.22 10.31 9.79
N LEU A 29 -8.09 9.44 10.28
CA LEU A 29 -7.83 8.61 11.47
C LEU A 29 -6.67 7.63 11.26
N PHE A 30 -6.55 7.05 10.07
CA PHE A 30 -5.41 6.23 9.69
C PHE A 30 -4.09 7.01 9.80
N THR A 31 -4.07 8.25 9.30
CA THR A 31 -2.90 9.12 9.39
C THR A 31 -2.54 9.42 10.84
N ILE A 32 -3.52 9.75 11.69
CA ILE A 32 -3.30 9.94 13.13
C ILE A 32 -2.76 8.66 13.78
N GLY A 33 -3.32 7.50 13.42
CA GLY A 33 -2.89 6.20 13.95
C GLY A 33 -1.43 5.82 13.61
N THR A 34 -0.84 6.42 12.57
CA THR A 34 0.58 6.21 12.25
C THR A 34 1.54 7.04 13.10
N ILE A 35 1.05 8.14 13.72
CA ILE A 35 1.89 9.06 14.51
C ILE A 35 2.59 8.36 15.69
N PRO A 36 1.93 7.55 16.53
CA PRO A 36 2.60 6.85 17.63
C PRO A 36 3.73 5.94 17.15
N VAL A 37 3.56 5.29 16.01
CA VAL A 37 4.60 4.43 15.41
C VAL A 37 5.80 5.27 14.98
N CYS A 38 5.55 6.42 14.34
CA CYS A 38 6.61 7.35 13.96
C CYS A 38 7.36 7.88 15.18
N ILE A 39 6.65 8.25 16.25
CA ILE A 39 7.25 8.73 17.50
C ILE A 39 8.12 7.63 18.14
N ALA A 40 7.61 6.40 18.23
CA ALA A 40 8.36 5.28 18.79
C ALA A 40 9.66 5.02 18.01
N LEU A 41 9.61 5.09 16.68
CA LEU A 41 10.80 4.95 15.82
C LEU A 41 11.80 6.10 16.01
N LEU A 42 11.33 7.33 16.17
CA LEU A 42 12.18 8.49 16.43
C LEU A 42 12.90 8.39 17.77
N ILE A 43 12.17 7.99 18.81
CA ILE A 43 12.74 7.77 20.14
C ILE A 43 13.79 6.65 20.07
N GLY A 44 13.48 5.52 19.43
CA GLY A 44 14.40 4.40 19.30
C GLY A 44 15.71 4.74 18.54
N ARG A 45 15.65 5.75 17.65
CA ARG A 45 16.82 6.28 16.93
C ARG A 45 17.48 7.50 17.59
N GLY A 46 17.06 7.89 18.78
CA GLY A 46 17.60 9.05 19.49
C GLY A 46 17.43 10.35 18.71
N PHE A 47 16.31 10.51 17.99
CA PHE A 47 15.97 11.68 17.13
C PHE A 47 17.00 11.97 16.03
N LYS A 48 17.83 11.01 15.65
CA LYS A 48 18.78 11.15 14.55
C LYS A 48 18.09 10.85 13.23
N LEU A 49 17.74 11.89 12.48
CA LEU A 49 17.22 11.79 11.12
C LEU A 49 18.34 12.10 10.12
N GLU A 50 18.55 11.21 9.16
CA GLU A 50 19.45 11.49 8.05
C GLU A 50 18.83 12.55 7.13
N LYS A 51 19.55 13.66 6.94
CA LYS A 51 19.09 14.80 6.13
C LYS A 51 19.63 14.67 4.71
N SER A 52 19.02 13.79 3.92
CA SER A 52 19.28 13.75 2.47
C SER A 52 18.15 14.49 1.74
N PRO A 53 18.42 15.59 1.01
CA PRO A 53 17.39 16.33 0.27
C PRO A 53 16.61 15.43 -0.71
N LYS A 54 17.33 14.58 -1.44
CA LYS A 54 16.71 13.60 -2.36
C LYS A 54 15.84 12.60 -1.62
N GLY A 55 16.31 12.08 -0.47
CA GLY A 55 15.56 11.16 0.37
C GLY A 55 14.26 11.79 0.90
N ILE A 56 14.31 13.04 1.33
CA ILE A 56 13.13 13.80 1.80
C ILE A 56 12.12 13.95 0.67
N THR A 57 12.55 14.33 -0.54
CA THR A 57 11.65 14.47 -1.69
C THR A 57 10.95 13.17 -2.02
N TYR A 58 11.69 12.06 -2.09
CA TYR A 58 11.08 10.74 -2.36
C TYR A 58 10.14 10.29 -1.25
N ALA A 59 10.50 10.53 0.02
CA ALA A 59 9.63 10.20 1.16
C ALA A 59 8.34 11.01 1.13
N THR A 60 8.40 12.31 0.80
CA THR A 60 7.22 13.17 0.67
C THR A 60 6.31 12.71 -0.47
N LEU A 61 6.88 12.42 -1.65
CA LEU A 61 6.11 11.89 -2.78
C LEU A 61 5.45 10.55 -2.44
N ASN A 62 6.19 9.66 -1.77
CA ASN A 62 5.63 8.38 -1.30
C ASN A 62 4.47 8.61 -0.33
N GLY A 63 4.59 9.56 0.60
CA GLY A 63 3.51 9.91 1.54
C GLY A 63 2.25 10.41 0.82
N VAL A 64 2.41 11.33 -0.15
CA VAL A 64 1.29 11.86 -0.96
C VAL A 64 0.61 10.75 -1.76
N LEU A 65 1.39 9.92 -2.46
CA LEU A 65 0.85 8.81 -3.24
C LEU A 65 0.16 7.76 -2.37
N SER A 66 0.73 7.45 -1.19
CA SER A 66 0.12 6.52 -0.24
C SER A 66 -1.19 7.07 0.34
N GLY A 67 -1.24 8.38 0.61
CA GLY A 67 -2.47 9.05 1.06
C GLY A 67 -3.57 9.01 0.00
N ALA A 68 -3.24 9.36 -1.24
CA ALA A 68 -4.19 9.33 -2.36
C ALA A 68 -4.68 7.90 -2.65
N GLY A 69 -3.77 6.93 -2.69
CA GLY A 69 -4.09 5.52 -2.89
C GLY A 69 -4.93 4.94 -1.75
N GLY A 70 -4.62 5.31 -0.50
CA GLY A 70 -5.39 4.93 0.68
C GLY A 70 -6.81 5.47 0.65
N LEU A 71 -6.99 6.74 0.29
CA LEU A 71 -8.31 7.35 0.15
C LEU A 71 -9.15 6.63 -0.92
N ALA A 72 -8.56 6.34 -2.09
CA ALA A 72 -9.22 5.59 -3.14
C ALA A 72 -9.63 4.17 -2.68
N LEU A 73 -8.78 3.50 -1.90
CA LEU A 73 -9.05 2.18 -1.35
C LEU A 73 -10.20 2.21 -0.33
N PHE A 74 -10.20 3.19 0.59
CA PHE A 74 -11.29 3.35 1.56
C PHE A 74 -12.61 3.70 0.87
N ALA A 75 -12.58 4.50 -0.18
CA ALA A 75 -13.75 4.78 -1.00
C ALA A 75 -14.30 3.49 -1.66
N ALA A 76 -13.42 2.64 -2.21
CA ALA A 76 -13.83 1.36 -2.78
C ALA A 76 -14.43 0.42 -1.73
N TYR A 77 -13.92 0.39 -0.51
CA TYR A 77 -14.51 -0.38 0.58
C TYR A 77 -15.84 0.19 1.06
N HIS A 78 -16.00 1.51 1.07
CA HIS A 78 -17.23 2.18 1.49
C HIS A 78 -18.39 1.92 0.53
N THR A 79 -18.15 1.87 -0.78
CA THR A 79 -19.19 1.60 -1.79
C THR A 79 -19.80 0.19 -1.74
N GLY A 80 -19.44 -0.63 -0.75
CA GLY A 80 -20.01 -1.96 -0.58
C GLY A 80 -19.39 -3.05 -1.45
N SER A 81 -18.33 -2.73 -2.21
CA SER A 81 -17.61 -3.69 -3.04
C SER A 81 -17.11 -4.90 -2.24
N ASN A 82 -17.04 -6.05 -2.92
CA ASN A 82 -16.52 -7.27 -2.32
C ASN A 82 -15.07 -7.07 -1.85
N THR A 83 -14.84 -7.27 -0.55
CA THR A 83 -13.51 -7.06 0.08
C THR A 83 -12.43 -7.89 -0.58
N SER A 84 -12.74 -9.13 -0.94
CA SER A 84 -11.79 -10.04 -1.60
C SER A 84 -11.36 -9.50 -2.96
N LEU A 85 -12.32 -8.99 -3.74
CA LEU A 85 -12.06 -8.43 -5.07
C LEU A 85 -11.22 -7.15 -4.97
N VAL A 86 -11.58 -6.22 -4.08
CA VAL A 86 -10.85 -4.96 -3.88
C VAL A 86 -9.42 -5.25 -3.41
N THR A 87 -9.26 -6.17 -2.45
CA THR A 87 -7.93 -6.55 -1.94
C THR A 87 -7.10 -7.23 -3.01
N ALA A 88 -7.68 -8.14 -3.80
CA ALA A 88 -6.99 -8.81 -4.90
C ALA A 88 -6.57 -7.82 -6.00
N ALA A 89 -7.47 -6.89 -6.38
CA ALA A 89 -7.15 -5.85 -7.36
C ALA A 89 -6.03 -4.92 -6.85
N THR A 90 -6.05 -4.56 -5.56
CA THR A 90 -5.00 -3.74 -4.96
C THR A 90 -3.66 -4.49 -4.95
N ALA A 91 -3.66 -5.81 -4.79
CA ALA A 91 -2.46 -6.63 -4.84
C ALA A 91 -1.73 -6.61 -6.21
N LEU A 92 -2.27 -5.90 -7.22
CA LEU A 92 -1.58 -5.61 -8.49
C LEU A 92 -0.49 -4.55 -8.39
N TYR A 93 -0.44 -3.75 -7.32
CA TYR A 93 0.58 -2.68 -7.23
C TYR A 93 2.02 -3.18 -7.40
N PRO A 94 2.42 -4.40 -6.97
CA PRO A 94 3.76 -4.89 -7.22
C PRO A 94 4.06 -5.08 -8.71
N MET A 95 3.04 -5.36 -9.56
CA MET A 95 3.23 -5.44 -11.02
C MET A 95 3.63 -4.07 -11.57
N VAL A 96 2.91 -3.02 -11.18
CA VAL A 96 3.24 -1.65 -11.56
C VAL A 96 4.64 -1.29 -11.07
N THR A 97 4.99 -1.65 -9.84
CA THR A 97 6.32 -1.40 -9.27
C THR A 97 7.42 -2.08 -10.08
N VAL A 98 7.23 -3.35 -10.47
CA VAL A 98 8.20 -4.08 -11.30
C VAL A 98 8.37 -3.45 -12.68
N VAL A 99 7.26 -3.07 -13.34
CA VAL A 99 7.32 -2.37 -14.64
C VAL A 99 8.08 -1.06 -14.50
N LEU A 100 7.79 -0.26 -13.48
CA LEU A 100 8.49 1.01 -13.23
C LEU A 100 9.98 0.79 -12.89
N ALA A 101 10.31 -0.25 -12.12
CA ALA A 101 11.70 -0.59 -11.81
C ALA A 101 12.50 -0.93 -13.07
N VAL A 102 11.91 -1.70 -13.99
CA VAL A 102 12.54 -2.03 -15.27
C VAL A 102 12.69 -0.79 -16.14
N LEU A 103 11.65 0.05 -16.26
CA LEU A 103 11.66 1.21 -17.16
C LEU A 103 12.52 2.37 -16.63
N ILE A 104 12.43 2.67 -15.33
CA ILE A 104 13.06 3.85 -14.73
C ILE A 104 14.43 3.50 -14.16
N LEU A 105 14.53 2.41 -13.38
CA LEU A 105 15.77 1.99 -12.74
C LEU A 105 16.63 1.12 -13.67
N ARG A 106 16.08 0.71 -14.84
CA ARG A 106 16.76 -0.15 -15.83
C ARG A 106 17.26 -1.45 -15.21
N GLU A 107 16.51 -1.98 -14.22
CA GLU A 107 16.84 -3.25 -13.59
C GLU A 107 16.66 -4.39 -14.58
N ARG A 108 17.55 -5.39 -14.49
CA ARG A 108 17.44 -6.58 -15.35
C ARG A 108 16.33 -7.49 -14.84
N PHE A 109 15.36 -7.72 -15.71
CA PHE A 109 14.25 -8.62 -15.43
C PHE A 109 14.69 -10.08 -15.56
N ARG A 110 14.51 -10.86 -14.50
CA ARG A 110 14.81 -12.30 -14.55
C ARG A 110 13.60 -13.07 -15.08
N PRO A 111 13.78 -14.10 -15.92
CA PRO A 111 12.65 -14.88 -16.47
C PRO A 111 11.71 -15.45 -15.40
N ILE A 112 12.25 -15.86 -14.26
CA ILE A 112 11.46 -16.34 -13.11
C ILE A 112 10.49 -15.27 -12.56
N GLN A 113 10.88 -14.01 -12.61
CA GLN A 113 10.02 -12.88 -12.18
C GLN A 113 8.89 -12.65 -13.18
N ALA A 114 9.15 -12.85 -14.49
CA ALA A 114 8.12 -12.79 -15.53
C ALA A 114 7.04 -13.87 -15.31
N VAL A 115 7.46 -15.08 -14.99
CA VAL A 115 6.54 -16.18 -14.67
C VAL A 115 5.68 -15.84 -13.44
N GLY A 116 6.28 -15.35 -12.36
CA GLY A 116 5.52 -14.93 -11.17
C GLY A 116 4.51 -13.83 -11.48
N LEU A 117 4.90 -12.85 -12.31
CA LEU A 117 4.04 -11.74 -12.73
C LEU A 117 2.85 -12.26 -13.58
N ALA A 118 3.10 -13.19 -14.48
CA ALA A 118 2.06 -13.83 -15.29
C ALA A 118 1.04 -14.58 -14.41
N PHE A 119 1.52 -15.35 -13.42
CA PHE A 119 0.62 -16.02 -12.47
C PHE A 119 -0.21 -15.03 -11.65
N ALA A 120 0.36 -13.92 -11.21
CA ALA A 120 -0.37 -12.88 -10.50
C ALA A 120 -1.48 -12.26 -11.37
N ALA A 121 -1.18 -11.98 -12.66
CA ALA A 121 -2.18 -11.49 -13.61
C ALA A 121 -3.33 -12.49 -13.84
N ILE A 122 -3.00 -13.77 -14.03
CA ILE A 122 -3.99 -14.84 -14.20
C ILE A 122 -4.86 -14.98 -12.95
N ALA A 123 -4.27 -14.96 -11.77
CA ALA A 123 -5.01 -15.05 -10.51
C ALA A 123 -6.06 -13.94 -10.39
N ILE A 124 -5.77 -12.72 -10.81
CA ILE A 124 -6.72 -11.61 -10.76
C ILE A 124 -7.86 -11.78 -11.76
N VAL A 125 -7.56 -12.23 -12.96
CA VAL A 125 -8.62 -12.57 -13.94
C VAL A 125 -9.58 -13.61 -13.36
N ILE A 126 -9.04 -14.66 -12.73
CA ILE A 126 -9.87 -15.70 -12.09
C ILE A 126 -10.69 -15.10 -10.93
N PHE A 127 -10.11 -14.19 -10.12
CA PHE A 127 -10.83 -13.55 -9.01
C PHE A 127 -11.92 -12.57 -9.48
N SER A 128 -11.84 -12.07 -10.73
CA SER A 128 -12.82 -11.12 -11.28
C SER A 128 -14.02 -11.81 -11.96
N LEU A 129 -13.94 -13.12 -12.19
CA LEU A 129 -15.01 -13.94 -12.75
C LEU A 129 -15.96 -14.48 -11.67
#